data_6e4b5f9a86d8df9467e35c1677ce4286
#
_entry.id   6e4b5f9a86d8df9467e35c1677ce4286
#
_cell.length_a   1.000
_cell.length_b   1.000
_cell.length_c   1.000
_cell.angle_alpha   90.00
_cell.angle_beta   90.00
_cell.angle_gamma   90.00
#
_symmetry.space_group_name_H-M   'P 1'
#
loop_
_entity.id
_entity.type
_entity.pdbx_description
1 polymer ?
#
loop_
_entity_poly.entity_id
_entity_poly.type
_entity_poly.pdbx_seq_one_letter_code
_entity_poly.pdbx_strand_id
1 'polypeptide(L)'
;MTLFTRFTAVLATFLISSGAIAGDIMIDDAYARSSGKMAKAGAAFMTLHNHTDRDDRLISVNSDAAKMVQLHTHLQSDDGVMKMRHVPEGFLVPANGVHMLVRGKDHVMFMGLTAPWEHGQSISLKLIFENAGEIDIQVPIDL
;
A
#
# COMPACT_ATOMS: atom_id res chain seq x y z
N MET A 1 46.97 21.31 -55.58
CA MET A 1 47.30 20.48 -54.42
C MET A 1 46.34 20.86 -53.33
N THR A 2 45.19 20.16 -53.29
CA THR A 2 44.06 20.48 -52.40
C THR A 2 44.03 19.50 -51.27
N LEU A 3 44.26 19.99 -50.02
CA LEU A 3 44.19 19.24 -48.79
C LEU A 3 42.71 19.09 -48.39
N PHE A 4 42.18 17.88 -48.45
CA PHE A 4 40.87 17.55 -47.88
C PHE A 4 41.06 17.19 -46.41
N THR A 5 40.64 18.08 -45.50
CA THR A 5 40.58 17.82 -44.07
C THR A 5 39.29 17.05 -43.78
N ARG A 6 39.41 15.79 -43.41
CA ARG A 6 38.27 14.95 -42.98
C ARG A 6 37.97 15.28 -41.51
N PHE A 7 36.82 15.95 -41.27
CA PHE A 7 36.25 16.09 -39.94
C PHE A 7 35.54 14.78 -39.58
N THR A 8 36.10 14.07 -38.62
CA THR A 8 35.46 12.90 -38.03
C THR A 8 34.55 13.41 -36.87
N ALA A 9 33.25 13.42 -37.09
CA ALA A 9 32.28 13.72 -36.03
C ALA A 9 32.15 12.50 -35.12
N VAL A 10 32.65 12.61 -33.91
CA VAL A 10 32.46 11.62 -32.85
C VAL A 10 31.07 11.87 -32.26
N LEU A 11 30.11 10.99 -32.58
CA LEU A 11 28.78 10.99 -32.00
C LEU A 11 28.89 10.35 -30.62
N ALA A 12 28.92 11.17 -29.55
CA ALA A 12 28.88 10.69 -28.19
C ALA A 12 27.42 10.26 -27.87
N THR A 13 27.18 8.95 -27.87
CA THR A 13 25.93 8.38 -27.45
C THR A 13 25.82 8.47 -25.94
N PHE A 14 25.05 9.41 -25.44
CA PHE A 14 24.69 9.49 -24.02
C PHE A 14 23.71 8.36 -23.72
N LEU A 15 24.18 7.29 -23.10
CA LEU A 15 23.32 6.26 -22.50
C LEU A 15 22.69 6.86 -21.23
N ILE A 16 21.45 7.32 -21.36
CA ILE A 16 20.63 7.65 -20.19
C ILE A 16 20.24 6.32 -19.54
N SER A 17 20.99 5.95 -18.52
CA SER A 17 20.60 4.85 -17.63
C SER A 17 19.35 5.28 -16.89
N SER A 18 18.19 4.82 -17.34
CA SER A 18 16.95 4.90 -16.55
C SER A 18 17.13 3.96 -15.36
N GLY A 19 17.71 4.48 -14.28
CA GLY A 19 17.68 3.78 -12.99
C GLY A 19 16.21 3.56 -12.62
N ALA A 20 15.80 2.31 -12.51
CA ALA A 20 14.52 2.00 -11.89
C ALA A 20 14.56 2.57 -10.47
N ILE A 21 13.74 3.58 -10.20
CA ILE A 21 13.56 4.10 -8.85
C ILE A 21 12.82 3.00 -8.09
N ALA A 22 13.52 2.29 -7.21
CA ALA A 22 12.86 1.41 -6.24
C ALA A 22 11.92 2.29 -5.41
N GLY A 23 10.63 1.93 -5.34
CA GLY A 23 9.65 2.69 -4.58
C GLY A 23 10.11 2.85 -3.13
N ASP A 24 9.92 4.03 -2.56
CA ASP A 24 10.30 4.34 -1.18
C ASP A 24 9.56 3.44 -0.18
N ILE A 25 8.30 3.11 -0.48
CA ILE A 25 7.47 2.18 0.28
C ILE A 25 7.15 0.96 -0.59
N MET A 26 7.41 -0.23 -0.07
CA MET A 26 7.02 -1.50 -0.69
C MET A 26 5.91 -2.17 0.13
N ILE A 27 4.92 -2.70 -0.56
CA ILE A 27 3.79 -3.38 0.06
C ILE A 27 3.90 -4.87 -0.27
N ASP A 28 4.00 -5.71 0.75
CA ASP A 28 4.09 -7.17 0.62
C ASP A 28 2.95 -7.89 1.32
N ASP A 29 2.71 -9.12 0.89
CA ASP A 29 1.78 -10.07 1.52
C ASP A 29 0.37 -9.50 1.72
N ALA A 30 -0.09 -8.66 0.79
CA ALA A 30 -1.42 -8.08 0.85
C ALA A 30 -2.49 -9.13 0.56
N TYR A 31 -3.50 -9.20 1.41
CA TYR A 31 -4.70 -10.02 1.18
C TYR A 31 -5.91 -9.39 1.89
N ALA A 32 -7.09 -9.69 1.39
CA ALA A 32 -8.35 -9.21 1.94
C ALA A 32 -9.24 -10.39 2.32
N ARG A 33 -10.00 -10.24 3.40
CA ARG A 33 -10.93 -11.24 3.89
C ARG A 33 -12.25 -10.63 4.31
N SER A 34 -13.30 -11.41 4.15
CA SER A 34 -14.61 -11.17 4.74
C SER A 34 -15.11 -12.44 5.43
N SER A 35 -16.21 -12.35 6.15
CA SER A 35 -16.81 -13.52 6.80
C SER A 35 -17.60 -14.44 5.85
N GLY A 36 -17.62 -14.11 4.55
CA GLY A 36 -18.29 -14.89 3.52
C GLY A 36 -18.98 -14.01 2.48
N LYS A 37 -19.64 -14.64 1.51
CA LYS A 37 -20.27 -13.95 0.35
C LYS A 37 -21.33 -12.92 0.72
N MET A 38 -22.01 -13.11 1.84
CA MET A 38 -23.07 -12.21 2.31
C MET A 38 -22.59 -11.16 3.29
N ALA A 39 -21.28 -11.12 3.57
CA ALA A 39 -20.70 -10.15 4.48
C ALA A 39 -20.88 -8.71 3.96
N LYS A 40 -21.17 -7.80 4.88
CA LYS A 40 -21.25 -6.35 4.59
C LYS A 40 -19.96 -5.61 4.87
N ALA A 41 -18.99 -6.29 5.48
CA ALA A 41 -17.70 -5.74 5.85
C ALA A 41 -16.58 -6.71 5.53
N GLY A 42 -15.39 -6.17 5.33
CA GLY A 42 -14.17 -6.94 5.12
C GLY A 42 -12.97 -6.18 5.67
N ALA A 43 -11.83 -6.84 5.67
CA ALA A 43 -10.57 -6.26 6.11
C ALA A 43 -9.44 -6.65 5.17
N ALA A 44 -8.42 -5.79 5.07
CA ALA A 44 -7.18 -6.08 4.35
C ALA A 44 -5.99 -6.00 5.30
N PHE A 45 -5.03 -6.85 5.03
CA PHE A 45 -3.80 -7.00 5.80
C PHE A 45 -2.62 -6.97 4.84
N MET A 46 -1.49 -6.47 5.30
CA MET A 46 -0.28 -6.34 4.48
C MET A 46 0.92 -5.98 5.33
N THR A 47 2.10 -6.08 4.76
CA THR A 47 3.34 -5.58 5.36
C THR A 47 3.80 -4.36 4.59
N LEU A 48 4.05 -3.26 5.31
CA LEU A 48 4.56 -2.01 4.75
C LEU A 48 6.06 -1.92 5.06
N HIS A 49 6.89 -1.85 4.01
CA HIS A 49 8.34 -1.67 4.13
C HIS A 49 8.71 -0.24 3.75
N ASN A 50 9.37 0.46 4.64
CA ASN A 50 9.93 1.78 4.37
C ASN A 50 11.43 1.65 4.08
N HIS A 51 11.83 1.88 2.83
CA HIS A 51 13.21 1.80 2.37
C HIS A 51 13.93 3.16 2.38
N THR A 52 13.34 4.15 3.05
CA THR A 52 13.93 5.48 3.20
C THR A 52 14.58 5.66 4.58
N ASP A 53 15.39 6.69 4.73
CA ASP A 53 16.02 7.07 5.99
C ASP A 53 15.15 7.99 6.87
N ARG A 54 13.88 8.18 6.49
CA ARG A 54 12.89 8.99 7.21
C ARG A 54 11.68 8.15 7.55
N ASP A 55 11.09 8.43 8.71
CA ASP A 55 9.78 7.90 9.06
C ASP A 55 8.73 8.35 8.02
N ASP A 56 7.80 7.48 7.71
CA ASP A 56 6.61 7.80 6.95
C ASP A 56 5.37 7.39 7.75
N ARG A 57 4.21 7.77 7.28
CA ARG A 57 2.94 7.44 7.91
C ARG A 57 1.90 7.13 6.86
N LEU A 58 1.23 6.00 7.02
CA LEU A 58 0.01 5.69 6.27
C LEU A 58 -1.12 6.49 6.89
N ILE A 59 -1.54 7.57 6.23
CA ILE A 59 -2.50 8.52 6.80
C ILE A 59 -3.94 8.23 6.42
N SER A 60 -4.18 7.63 5.27
CA SER A 60 -5.53 7.25 4.85
C SER A 60 -5.52 6.18 3.79
N VAL A 61 -6.68 5.62 3.53
CA VAL A 61 -6.94 4.61 2.51
C VAL A 61 -8.21 4.93 1.75
N ASN A 62 -8.29 4.48 0.49
CA ASN A 62 -9.46 4.66 -0.35
C ASN A 62 -9.67 3.45 -1.26
N SER A 63 -10.91 3.07 -1.49
CA SER A 63 -11.29 2.00 -2.41
C SER A 63 -12.76 2.15 -2.80
N ASP A 64 -13.10 1.76 -4.02
CA ASP A 64 -14.49 1.65 -4.48
C ASP A 64 -15.15 0.31 -4.12
N ALA A 65 -14.41 -0.59 -3.50
CA ALA A 65 -14.92 -1.90 -3.04
C ALA A 65 -15.89 -1.80 -1.86
N ALA A 66 -15.95 -0.65 -1.19
CA ALA A 66 -16.85 -0.40 -0.07
C ALA A 66 -17.28 1.06 -0.01
N LYS A 67 -18.40 1.32 0.68
CA LYS A 67 -18.89 2.69 0.89
C LYS A 67 -17.95 3.51 1.79
N MET A 68 -17.30 2.85 2.73
CA MET A 68 -16.36 3.46 3.66
C MET A 68 -15.15 2.54 3.84
N VAL A 69 -13.95 3.11 3.76
CA VAL A 69 -12.68 2.41 3.98
C VAL A 69 -11.85 3.23 4.96
N GLN A 70 -11.41 2.61 6.04
CA GLN A 70 -10.70 3.28 7.13
C GLN A 70 -9.56 2.43 7.68
N LEU A 71 -8.62 3.08 8.34
CA LEU A 71 -7.60 2.43 9.15
C LEU A 71 -8.18 2.14 10.53
N HIS A 72 -8.11 0.90 10.95
CA HIS A 72 -8.63 0.43 12.25
C HIS A 72 -7.56 -0.33 13.02
N THR A 73 -7.72 -0.38 14.33
CA THR A 73 -6.95 -1.23 15.22
C THR A 73 -7.87 -1.95 16.20
N HIS A 74 -7.39 -3.07 16.73
CA HIS A 74 -8.05 -3.72 17.85
C HIS A 74 -7.48 -3.17 19.16
N LEU A 75 -8.36 -2.83 20.10
CA LEU A 75 -8.02 -2.47 21.47
C LEU A 75 -8.65 -3.49 22.41
N GLN A 76 -7.87 -3.93 23.38
CA GLN A 76 -8.39 -4.73 24.49
C GLN A 76 -8.69 -3.78 25.64
N SER A 77 -9.97 -3.76 26.09
CA SER A 77 -10.36 -3.01 27.26
C SER A 77 -9.95 -3.73 28.55
N ASP A 78 -9.97 -3.02 29.70
CA ASP A 78 -9.53 -3.55 31.01
C ASP A 78 -10.31 -4.81 31.43
N ASP A 79 -11.55 -4.97 30.94
CA ASP A 79 -12.39 -6.14 31.17
C ASP A 79 -12.13 -7.30 30.18
N GLY A 80 -11.10 -7.19 29.33
CA GLY A 80 -10.71 -8.21 28.35
C GLY A 80 -11.51 -8.21 27.04
N VAL A 81 -12.41 -7.27 26.85
CA VAL A 81 -13.22 -7.15 25.62
C VAL A 81 -12.39 -6.52 24.51
N MET A 82 -12.34 -7.18 23.36
CA MET A 82 -11.72 -6.64 22.15
C MET A 82 -12.68 -5.70 21.43
N LYS A 83 -12.22 -4.48 21.14
CA LYS A 83 -12.98 -3.48 20.37
C LYS A 83 -12.14 -2.98 19.20
N MET A 84 -12.77 -2.73 18.06
CA MET A 84 -12.15 -2.03 16.96
C MET A 84 -12.28 -0.52 17.14
N ARG A 85 -11.21 0.19 16.79
CA ARG A 85 -11.19 1.65 16.81
C ARG A 85 -10.68 2.18 15.47
N HIS A 86 -11.34 3.20 14.94
CA HIS A 86 -10.83 3.99 13.84
C HIS A 86 -9.57 4.75 14.29
N VAL A 87 -8.55 4.75 13.46
CA VAL A 87 -7.24 5.38 13.73
C VAL A 87 -7.03 6.53 12.75
N PRO A 88 -7.63 7.72 13.01
CA PRO A 88 -7.52 8.84 12.08
C PRO A 88 -6.10 9.40 11.96
N GLU A 89 -5.25 9.20 12.97
CA GLU A 89 -3.84 9.56 12.97
C GLU A 89 -2.98 8.67 12.06
N GLY A 90 -3.52 7.54 11.60
CA GLY A 90 -2.82 6.60 10.74
C GLY A 90 -1.75 5.77 11.45
N PHE A 91 -0.93 5.08 10.66
CA PHE A 91 0.10 4.16 11.16
C PHE A 91 1.49 4.64 10.79
N LEU A 92 2.36 4.74 11.79
CA LEU A 92 3.78 5.03 11.58
C LEU A 92 4.46 3.86 10.85
N VAL A 93 5.23 4.17 9.81
CA VAL A 93 6.12 3.22 9.13
C VAL A 93 7.55 3.74 9.32
N PRO A 94 8.31 3.18 10.28
CA PRO A 94 9.59 3.76 10.68
C PRO A 94 10.62 3.70 9.55
N ALA A 95 11.56 4.65 9.57
CA ALA A 95 12.68 4.70 8.64
C ALA A 95 13.43 3.37 8.61
N ASN A 96 13.71 2.85 7.41
CA ASN A 96 14.39 1.56 7.19
C ASN A 96 13.75 0.38 7.96
N GLY A 97 12.44 0.48 8.21
CA GLY A 97 11.70 -0.46 9.00
C GLY A 97 10.41 -0.93 8.34
N VAL A 98 9.62 -1.64 9.11
CA VAL A 98 8.36 -2.22 8.66
C VAL A 98 7.24 -1.90 9.62
N HIS A 99 6.01 -1.86 9.11
CA HIS A 99 4.79 -1.90 9.89
C HIS A 99 3.89 -2.99 9.31
N MET A 100 3.43 -3.88 10.17
CA MET A 100 2.60 -5.01 9.77
C MET A 100 1.14 -4.77 10.14
N LEU A 101 0.27 -4.86 9.15
CA LEU A 101 -1.17 -4.92 9.35
C LEU A 101 -1.58 -6.39 9.38
N VAL A 102 -1.96 -6.88 10.56
CA VAL A 102 -2.24 -8.30 10.81
C VAL A 102 -3.56 -8.49 11.54
N ARG A 103 -4.12 -9.68 11.41
CA ARG A 103 -5.38 -10.03 12.07
C ARG A 103 -5.27 -9.85 13.59
N GLY A 104 -6.29 -9.20 14.15
CA GLY A 104 -6.34 -8.92 15.59
C GLY A 104 -5.57 -7.68 16.03
N LYS A 105 -4.93 -6.97 15.08
CA LYS A 105 -4.19 -5.72 15.31
C LYS A 105 -4.61 -4.67 14.28
N ASP A 106 -3.65 -3.88 13.80
CA ASP A 106 -3.91 -2.85 12.78
C ASP A 106 -4.35 -3.49 11.47
N HIS A 107 -5.30 -2.86 10.79
CA HIS A 107 -5.82 -3.34 9.51
C HIS A 107 -6.54 -2.23 8.74
N VAL A 108 -6.81 -2.49 7.47
CA VAL A 108 -7.70 -1.68 6.65
C VAL A 108 -9.10 -2.28 6.76
N MET A 109 -10.07 -1.48 7.18
CA MET A 109 -11.45 -1.91 7.34
C MET A 109 -12.32 -1.40 6.19
N PHE A 110 -13.07 -2.30 5.58
CA PHE A 110 -14.04 -2.02 4.52
C PHE A 110 -15.44 -2.18 5.11
N MET A 111 -16.24 -1.13 5.04
CA MET A 111 -17.61 -1.10 5.56
C MET A 111 -18.60 -0.79 4.46
N GLY A 112 -19.64 -1.60 4.34
CA GLY A 112 -20.62 -1.47 3.27
C GLY A 112 -20.06 -1.92 1.93
N LEU A 113 -19.69 -3.20 1.82
CA LEU A 113 -19.15 -3.77 0.57
C LEU A 113 -20.11 -3.52 -0.58
N THR A 114 -19.58 -3.02 -1.72
CA THR A 114 -20.36 -2.69 -2.92
C THR A 114 -20.73 -3.91 -3.74
N ALA A 115 -19.99 -5.02 -3.56
CA ALA A 115 -20.25 -6.32 -4.18
C ALA A 115 -19.78 -7.44 -3.26
N PRO A 116 -20.34 -8.66 -3.39
CA PRO A 116 -19.84 -9.83 -2.66
C PRO A 116 -18.36 -10.11 -3.00
N TRP A 117 -17.58 -10.40 -1.98
CA TRP A 117 -16.20 -10.84 -2.18
C TRP A 117 -16.13 -12.33 -2.43
N GLU A 118 -15.37 -12.71 -3.44
CA GLU A 118 -15.17 -14.10 -3.83
C GLU A 118 -13.69 -14.45 -3.84
N HIS A 119 -13.37 -15.63 -3.34
CA HIS A 119 -12.00 -16.13 -3.33
C HIS A 119 -11.37 -16.11 -4.73
N GLY A 120 -10.14 -15.61 -4.83
CA GLY A 120 -9.40 -15.50 -6.08
C GLY A 120 -9.65 -14.22 -6.87
N GLN A 121 -10.65 -13.41 -6.51
CA GLN A 121 -10.79 -12.05 -7.04
C GLN A 121 -9.85 -11.08 -6.35
N SER A 122 -9.69 -9.88 -6.90
CA SER A 122 -8.90 -8.80 -6.32
C SER A 122 -9.73 -7.53 -6.21
N ILE A 123 -9.38 -6.70 -5.25
CA ILE A 123 -9.91 -5.36 -5.08
C ILE A 123 -8.81 -4.33 -5.25
N SER A 124 -9.15 -3.15 -5.75
CA SER A 124 -8.22 -2.03 -5.82
C SER A 124 -8.21 -1.27 -4.49
N LEU A 125 -7.04 -0.95 -4.00
CA LEU A 125 -6.87 -0.19 -2.76
C LEU A 125 -5.82 0.90 -3.00
N LYS A 126 -6.17 2.13 -2.68
CA LYS A 126 -5.25 3.27 -2.68
C LYS A 126 -4.77 3.51 -1.25
N LEU A 127 -3.46 3.48 -1.06
CA LEU A 127 -2.79 3.81 0.20
C LEU A 127 -2.23 5.23 0.08
N ILE A 128 -2.50 6.08 1.05
CA ILE A 128 -2.04 7.47 1.06
C ILE A 128 -1.06 7.65 2.20
N PHE A 129 0.20 7.89 1.84
CA PHE A 129 1.30 8.12 2.77
C PHE A 129 1.61 9.61 2.88
N GLU A 130 2.08 10.03 4.04
CA GLU A 130 2.42 11.43 4.31
C GLU A 130 3.56 11.92 3.40
N ASN A 131 4.61 11.11 3.21
CA ASN A 131 5.78 11.47 2.41
C ASN A 131 5.80 10.76 1.05
N ALA A 132 5.57 9.46 0.98
CA ALA A 132 5.59 8.69 -0.26
C ALA A 132 4.40 8.99 -1.19
N GLY A 133 3.33 9.62 -0.66
CA GLY A 133 2.14 9.96 -1.45
C GLY A 133 1.22 8.78 -1.69
N GLU A 134 0.53 8.78 -2.82
CA GLU A 134 -0.47 7.76 -3.16
C GLU A 134 0.18 6.53 -3.80
N ILE A 135 -0.18 5.36 -3.31
CA ILE A 135 0.23 4.07 -3.87
C ILE A 135 -1.02 3.22 -4.12
N ASP A 136 -1.23 2.83 -5.38
CA ASP A 136 -2.34 1.95 -5.76
C ASP A 136 -1.86 0.50 -5.78
N ILE A 137 -2.63 -0.39 -5.15
CA ILE A 137 -2.36 -1.83 -5.14
C ILE A 137 -3.60 -2.63 -5.48
N GLN A 138 -3.38 -3.85 -5.98
CA GLN A 138 -4.40 -4.87 -6.12
C GLN A 138 -4.26 -5.85 -4.98
N VAL A 139 -5.34 -6.06 -4.23
CA VAL A 139 -5.35 -6.90 -3.04
C VAL A 139 -6.18 -8.15 -3.34
N PRO A 140 -5.58 -9.34 -3.38
CA PRO A 140 -6.31 -10.58 -3.60
C PRO A 140 -7.23 -10.90 -2.42
N ILE A 141 -8.41 -11.43 -2.74
CA ILE A 141 -9.39 -11.91 -1.76
C ILE A 141 -9.08 -13.36 -1.44
N ASP A 142 -8.85 -13.63 -0.16
CA ASP A 142 -8.56 -14.95 0.38
C ASP A 142 -9.63 -15.33 1.42
N LEU A 143 -10.59 -16.19 1.03
CA LEU A 143 -11.71 -16.67 1.86
C LEU A 143 -11.54 -18.11 2.27
#